data_f93c3c1d14e34d6c98f438699966a8c6
#
_entry.id   f93c3c1d14e34d6c98f438699966a8c6
#
_cell.length_a   1.000
_cell.length_b   1.000
_cell.length_c   1.000
_cell.angle_alpha   90.00
_cell.angle_beta   90.00
_cell.angle_gamma   90.00
#
_symmetry.space_group_name_H-M   'P 1'
#
loop_
_entity.id
_entity.type
_entity.pdbx_description
1 polymer ?
#
loop_
_entity_poly.entity_id
_entity_poly.type
_entity_poly.pdbx_seq_one_letter_code
_entity_poly.pdbx_strand_id
1 'polypeptide(L)'
;INIVHSHSDRRSIDRRSSIFKKIYIFIMKFLINRLSDYKIAVSERAGKSLFYGSFITHYCGVPDIMLSLPDIKKVSSSEFKIYHIGRNSDAKNYPFIFSIAHSLREYENVHIYCMGAGLELLQKKSQEENLKNMHFLGFIENPLSHIYIHANVFIMPSLWEGLPLSVVEAQKCNVPCLVSDTITKECDIGMAEFLPLDVSIWQERILNIYKEGYLMKEVNKSKFSLEQDILF
;
A
#
# COMPACT_ATOMS: atom_id res chain seq x y z
N ILE A 1 3.12 6.28 32.80
CA ILE A 1 2.31 5.52 31.84
C ILE A 1 3.12 5.34 30.58
N ASN A 2 3.32 4.09 30.16
CA ASN A 2 4.07 3.74 28.94
C ASN A 2 3.07 3.20 27.90
N ILE A 3 2.90 3.92 26.80
CA ILE A 3 2.06 3.51 25.69
C ILE A 3 2.97 3.12 24.53
N VAL A 4 2.76 1.93 23.96
CA VAL A 4 3.54 1.44 22.84
C VAL A 4 2.63 1.18 21.64
N HIS A 5 3.00 1.78 20.51
CA HIS A 5 2.30 1.63 19.25
C HIS A 5 3.06 0.74 18.28
N SER A 6 2.39 -0.25 17.68
CA SER A 6 2.94 -1.09 16.61
C SER A 6 2.39 -0.65 15.25
N HIS A 7 3.29 -0.19 14.38
CA HIS A 7 2.96 0.34 13.04
C HIS A 7 3.41 -0.56 11.88
N SER A 8 4.08 -1.69 12.17
CA SER A 8 4.66 -2.52 11.11
C SER A 8 4.57 -4.00 11.42
N ASP A 9 4.28 -4.83 10.42
CA ASP A 9 4.50 -6.27 10.52
C ASP A 9 5.95 -6.59 10.17
N ARG A 10 6.79 -6.88 11.16
CA ARG A 10 8.21 -7.15 11.01
C ARG A 10 8.59 -8.63 10.97
N ARG A 11 7.61 -9.54 11.03
CA ARG A 11 7.87 -10.98 11.19
C ARG A 11 8.76 -11.57 10.09
N SER A 12 8.60 -11.13 8.85
CA SER A 12 9.42 -11.60 7.73
C SER A 12 10.87 -11.13 7.83
N ILE A 13 11.10 -9.87 8.25
CA ILE A 13 12.44 -9.30 8.46
C ILE A 13 13.11 -9.96 9.65
N ASP A 14 12.40 -10.10 10.76
CA ASP A 14 12.91 -10.69 11.99
C ASP A 14 13.39 -12.13 11.76
N ARG A 15 12.66 -12.92 10.95
CA ARG A 15 13.02 -14.30 10.60
C ARG A 15 14.34 -14.39 9.81
N ARG A 16 14.62 -13.41 8.93
CA ARG A 16 15.83 -13.35 8.09
C ARG A 16 17.04 -12.72 8.79
N SER A 17 16.87 -12.21 10.00
CA SER A 17 17.93 -11.55 10.76
C SER A 17 18.97 -12.54 11.28
N SER A 18 20.20 -12.06 11.53
CA SER A 18 21.27 -12.86 12.16
C SER A 18 20.88 -13.31 13.57
N ILE A 19 21.56 -14.34 14.10
CA ILE A 19 21.25 -14.92 15.41
C ILE A 19 21.37 -13.87 16.54
N PHE A 20 22.40 -13.03 16.52
CA PHE A 20 22.57 -11.96 17.51
C PHE A 20 21.43 -10.94 17.45
N LYS A 21 21.00 -10.58 16.24
CA LYS A 21 19.86 -9.68 16.04
C LYS A 21 18.55 -10.32 16.51
N LYS A 22 18.37 -11.62 16.31
CA LYS A 22 17.18 -12.35 16.81
C LYS A 22 17.13 -12.35 18.34
N ILE A 23 18.27 -12.58 19.01
CA ILE A 23 18.35 -12.51 20.46
C ILE A 23 18.02 -11.10 20.96
N TYR A 24 18.61 -10.06 20.34
CA TYR A 24 18.31 -8.67 20.66
C TYR A 24 16.81 -8.36 20.49
N ILE A 25 16.22 -8.76 19.37
CA ILE A 25 14.78 -8.56 19.09
C ILE A 25 13.93 -9.27 20.14
N PHE A 26 14.29 -10.49 20.53
CA PHE A 26 13.57 -11.25 21.54
C PHE A 26 13.59 -10.53 22.91
N ILE A 27 14.78 -10.07 23.35
CA ILE A 27 14.93 -9.32 24.62
C ILE A 27 14.11 -8.02 24.55
N MET A 28 14.19 -7.26 23.44
CA MET A 28 13.46 -6.01 23.29
C MET A 28 11.96 -6.23 23.27
N LYS A 29 11.46 -7.25 22.59
CA LYS A 29 10.04 -7.59 22.60
C LYS A 29 9.58 -7.99 24.02
N PHE A 30 10.38 -8.77 24.75
CA PHE A 30 10.09 -9.12 26.13
C PHE A 30 9.98 -7.88 27.03
N LEU A 31 10.96 -6.97 26.95
CA LEU A 31 10.96 -5.72 27.74
C LEU A 31 9.76 -4.83 27.37
N ILE A 32 9.47 -4.64 26.08
CA ILE A 32 8.31 -3.88 25.62
C ILE A 32 7.03 -4.48 26.22
N ASN A 33 6.86 -5.80 26.13
CA ASN A 33 5.65 -6.44 26.63
C ASN A 33 5.51 -6.42 28.16
N ARG A 34 6.63 -6.33 28.88
CA ARG A 34 6.65 -6.27 30.35
C ARG A 34 6.44 -4.87 30.90
N LEU A 35 6.95 -3.85 30.17
CA LEU A 35 6.99 -2.46 30.65
C LEU A 35 5.88 -1.58 30.06
N SER A 36 5.12 -2.07 29.06
CA SER A 36 4.01 -1.31 28.49
C SER A 36 2.75 -1.42 29.33
N ASP A 37 2.19 -0.27 29.70
CA ASP A 37 0.88 -0.19 30.36
C ASP A 37 -0.24 -0.36 29.32
N TYR A 38 -0.07 0.26 28.13
CA TYR A 38 -1.01 0.15 27.00
C TYR A 38 -0.27 -0.30 25.75
N LYS A 39 -0.90 -1.23 25.01
CA LYS A 39 -0.40 -1.82 23.78
C LYS A 39 -1.41 -1.55 22.68
N ILE A 40 -1.02 -0.75 21.69
CA ILE A 40 -1.88 -0.33 20.58
C ILE A 40 -1.22 -0.74 19.26
N ALA A 41 -2.01 -1.17 18.28
CA ALA A 41 -1.51 -1.55 16.97
C ALA A 41 -2.41 -1.01 15.86
N VAL A 42 -1.81 -0.64 14.74
CA VAL A 42 -2.56 -0.17 13.55
C VAL A 42 -3.26 -1.26 12.78
N SER A 43 -2.98 -2.53 13.11
CA SER A 43 -3.62 -3.71 12.54
C SER A 43 -3.35 -4.94 13.43
N GLU A 44 -4.17 -5.97 13.31
CA GLU A 44 -3.96 -7.27 13.98
C GLU A 44 -2.57 -7.85 13.65
N ARG A 45 -2.14 -7.76 12.39
CA ARG A 45 -0.82 -8.26 11.97
C ARG A 45 0.31 -7.48 12.61
N ALA A 46 0.22 -6.15 12.67
CA ALA A 46 1.22 -5.31 13.32
C ALA A 46 1.29 -5.61 14.83
N GLY A 47 0.15 -5.77 15.49
CA GLY A 47 0.08 -6.12 16.89
C GLY A 47 0.71 -7.48 17.20
N LYS A 48 0.31 -8.52 16.49
CA LYS A 48 0.87 -9.87 16.62
C LYS A 48 2.36 -9.96 16.27
N SER A 49 2.91 -8.98 15.56
CA SER A 49 4.35 -8.92 15.29
C SER A 49 5.18 -8.45 16.48
N LEU A 50 4.61 -7.66 17.38
CA LEU A 50 5.31 -7.01 18.49
C LEU A 50 4.85 -7.50 19.86
N PHE A 51 3.54 -7.67 20.07
CA PHE A 51 2.96 -7.90 21.39
C PHE A 51 2.70 -9.38 21.67
N TYR A 52 2.84 -9.75 22.94
CA TYR A 52 2.40 -11.03 23.50
C TYR A 52 1.08 -10.80 24.25
N GLY A 53 0.05 -11.59 23.94
CA GLY A 53 -1.28 -11.46 24.54
C GLY A 53 -2.12 -10.34 23.91
N SER A 54 -2.99 -9.72 24.72
CA SER A 54 -3.97 -8.73 24.27
C SER A 54 -3.33 -7.37 23.95
N PHE A 55 -3.88 -6.72 22.95
CA PHE A 55 -3.59 -5.33 22.56
C PHE A 55 -4.85 -4.72 21.95
N ILE A 56 -4.87 -3.40 21.84
CA ILE A 56 -5.96 -2.65 21.20
C ILE A 56 -5.59 -2.44 19.75
N THR A 57 -6.45 -2.82 18.81
CA THR A 57 -6.30 -2.41 17.41
C THR A 57 -6.99 -1.06 17.21
N HIS A 58 -6.20 -0.06 16.83
CA HIS A 58 -6.68 1.28 16.52
C HIS A 58 -6.17 1.69 15.14
N TYR A 59 -7.11 1.83 14.21
CA TYR A 59 -6.77 2.20 12.84
C TYR A 59 -6.44 3.69 12.77
N CYS A 60 -5.34 4.03 12.08
CA CYS A 60 -5.07 5.43 11.76
C CYS A 60 -6.19 6.00 10.88
N GLY A 61 -6.71 7.14 11.25
CA GLY A 61 -7.70 7.86 10.45
C GLY A 61 -7.11 8.33 9.11
N VAL A 62 -7.94 8.29 8.08
CA VAL A 62 -7.62 8.78 6.74
C VAL A 62 -8.63 9.86 6.39
N PRO A 63 -8.19 11.08 6.04
CA PRO A 63 -9.09 12.17 5.68
C PRO A 63 -10.08 11.75 4.59
N ASP A 64 -11.30 12.26 4.65
CA ASP A 64 -12.22 12.13 3.53
C ASP A 64 -11.91 13.20 2.48
N ILE A 65 -11.08 12.80 1.51
CA ILE A 65 -10.51 13.69 0.50
C ILE A 65 -11.57 14.17 -0.48
N MET A 66 -12.62 13.38 -0.67
CA MET A 66 -13.73 13.77 -1.56
C MET A 66 -14.46 15.03 -1.09
N LEU A 67 -14.42 15.33 0.23
CA LEU A 67 -15.00 16.55 0.78
C LEU A 67 -14.15 17.81 0.51
N SER A 68 -12.86 17.63 0.23
CA SER A 68 -11.89 18.72 0.04
C SER A 68 -11.46 18.92 -1.42
N LEU A 69 -11.81 18.00 -2.31
CA LEU A 69 -11.54 18.17 -3.74
C LEU A 69 -12.65 19.02 -4.36
N PRO A 70 -12.30 20.07 -5.12
CA PRO A 70 -13.29 20.78 -5.97
C PRO A 70 -13.90 19.76 -6.95
N ASP A 71 -15.02 20.11 -7.60
CA ASP A 71 -15.71 19.32 -8.64
C ASP A 71 -14.79 19.00 -9.85
N ILE A 72 -13.66 18.36 -9.58
CA ILE A 72 -12.69 17.97 -10.59
C ILE A 72 -13.19 16.65 -11.21
N LYS A 73 -13.69 16.73 -12.42
CA LYS A 73 -14.02 15.54 -13.21
C LYS A 73 -12.74 14.75 -13.49
N LYS A 74 -12.81 13.41 -13.38
CA LYS A 74 -11.74 12.55 -13.88
C LYS A 74 -11.39 12.96 -15.30
N VAL A 75 -10.09 13.20 -15.55
CA VAL A 75 -9.59 13.52 -16.88
C VAL A 75 -9.77 12.29 -17.77
N SER A 76 -10.59 12.39 -18.81
CA SER A 76 -10.65 11.36 -19.84
C SER A 76 -9.31 11.32 -20.55
N SER A 77 -8.61 10.21 -20.47
CA SER A 77 -7.32 9.97 -21.12
C SER A 77 -7.42 8.71 -21.97
N SER A 78 -6.74 8.70 -23.12
CA SER A 78 -6.53 7.48 -23.90
C SER A 78 -5.59 6.49 -23.18
N GLU A 79 -4.85 6.96 -22.16
CA GLU A 79 -3.93 6.15 -21.37
C GLU A 79 -4.64 5.49 -20.20
N PHE A 80 -4.34 4.22 -19.97
CA PHE A 80 -4.72 3.49 -18.77
C PHE A 80 -3.59 3.60 -17.75
N LYS A 81 -3.87 4.24 -16.62
CA LYS A 81 -2.87 4.64 -15.64
C LYS A 81 -2.96 3.80 -14.38
N ILE A 82 -1.90 3.07 -14.12
CA ILE A 82 -1.70 2.24 -12.93
C ILE A 82 -0.83 3.04 -11.97
N TYR A 83 -1.28 3.22 -10.73
CA TYR A 83 -0.52 3.98 -9.73
C TYR A 83 0.01 3.09 -8.62
N HIS A 84 1.21 3.41 -8.15
CA HIS A 84 1.82 2.85 -6.94
C HIS A 84 2.43 3.96 -6.09
N ILE A 85 2.22 3.90 -4.77
CA ILE A 85 2.86 4.80 -3.82
C ILE A 85 3.76 4.00 -2.87
N GLY A 86 5.04 4.35 -2.85
CA GLY A 86 5.99 3.78 -1.90
C GLY A 86 7.41 4.28 -2.09
N ARG A 87 8.13 4.45 -0.98
CA ARG A 87 9.59 4.65 -1.03
C ARG A 87 10.28 3.39 -1.54
N ASN A 88 11.48 3.54 -2.08
CA ASN A 88 12.31 2.39 -2.44
C ASN A 88 12.69 1.58 -1.19
N SER A 89 12.06 0.42 -1.01
CA SER A 89 12.32 -0.50 0.10
C SER A 89 11.89 -1.92 -0.28
N ASP A 90 12.50 -2.92 0.35
CA ASP A 90 12.16 -4.33 0.13
C ASP A 90 10.65 -4.61 0.35
N ALA A 91 10.05 -3.92 1.34
CA ALA A 91 8.63 -4.09 1.63
C ALA A 91 7.73 -3.78 0.43
N LYS A 92 8.06 -2.76 -0.34
CA LYS A 92 7.28 -2.29 -1.49
C LYS A 92 7.44 -3.12 -2.75
N ASN A 93 8.43 -4.05 -2.76
CA ASN A 93 8.62 -5.06 -3.80
C ASN A 93 8.70 -4.50 -5.23
N TYR A 94 9.52 -3.45 -5.42
CA TYR A 94 9.73 -2.87 -6.74
C TYR A 94 10.16 -3.89 -7.82
N PRO A 95 10.96 -4.94 -7.51
CA PRO A 95 11.26 -5.98 -8.49
C PRO A 95 10.02 -6.61 -9.11
N PHE A 96 8.95 -6.81 -8.33
CA PHE A 96 7.69 -7.32 -8.84
C PHE A 96 6.95 -6.31 -9.72
N ILE A 97 7.00 -5.00 -9.36
CA ILE A 97 6.44 -3.93 -10.19
C ILE A 97 7.14 -3.86 -11.54
N PHE A 98 8.47 -4.02 -11.57
CA PHE A 98 9.24 -4.14 -12.81
C PHE A 98 8.78 -5.34 -13.65
N SER A 99 8.56 -6.48 -13.03
CA SER A 99 8.04 -7.67 -13.74
C SER A 99 6.65 -7.44 -14.33
N ILE A 100 5.77 -6.72 -13.65
CA ILE A 100 4.48 -6.28 -14.19
C ILE A 100 4.70 -5.33 -15.37
N ALA A 101 5.60 -4.35 -15.26
CA ALA A 101 5.89 -3.41 -16.34
C ALA A 101 6.42 -4.14 -17.59
N HIS A 102 7.30 -5.12 -17.42
CA HIS A 102 7.77 -5.97 -18.54
C HIS A 102 6.64 -6.76 -19.19
N SER A 103 5.72 -7.32 -18.40
CA SER A 103 4.59 -8.09 -18.93
C SER A 103 3.58 -7.23 -19.70
N LEU A 104 3.52 -5.93 -19.41
CA LEU A 104 2.59 -4.97 -20.01
C LEU A 104 3.23 -4.13 -21.12
N ARG A 105 4.51 -4.31 -21.46
CA ARG A 105 5.25 -3.42 -22.38
C ARG A 105 4.70 -3.34 -23.81
N GLU A 106 3.99 -4.38 -24.27
CA GLU A 106 3.38 -4.42 -25.61
C GLU A 106 2.03 -3.65 -25.67
N TYR A 107 1.53 -3.17 -24.55
CA TYR A 107 0.28 -2.41 -24.45
C TYR A 107 0.60 -0.91 -24.37
N GLU A 108 0.72 -0.26 -25.52
CA GLU A 108 1.21 1.13 -25.68
C GLU A 108 0.46 2.15 -24.82
N ASN A 109 -0.82 1.90 -24.48
CA ASN A 109 -1.65 2.82 -23.70
C ASN A 109 -1.70 2.45 -22.21
N VAL A 110 -0.93 1.45 -21.74
CA VAL A 110 -0.94 1.01 -20.34
C VAL A 110 0.36 1.45 -19.65
N HIS A 111 0.25 2.33 -18.66
CA HIS A 111 1.39 2.97 -18.01
C HIS A 111 1.35 2.80 -16.49
N ILE A 112 2.51 2.59 -15.88
CA ILE A 112 2.70 2.49 -14.43
C ILE A 112 3.37 3.77 -13.92
N TYR A 113 2.74 4.42 -12.96
CA TYR A 113 3.20 5.65 -12.32
C TYR A 113 3.59 5.37 -10.87
N CYS A 114 4.87 5.54 -10.55
CA CYS A 114 5.43 5.31 -9.21
C CYS A 114 5.69 6.64 -8.51
N MET A 115 5.10 6.82 -7.32
CA MET A 115 5.27 7.98 -6.46
C MET A 115 5.96 7.59 -5.15
N GLY A 116 6.89 8.41 -4.69
CA GLY A 116 7.59 8.21 -3.40
C GLY A 116 8.99 8.78 -3.40
N ALA A 117 9.64 8.73 -2.26
CA ALA A 117 11.02 9.17 -2.11
C ALA A 117 12.03 8.06 -2.43
N GLY A 118 13.22 8.45 -2.93
CA GLY A 118 14.34 7.54 -3.17
C GLY A 118 14.16 6.63 -4.39
N LEU A 119 13.44 7.08 -5.41
CA LEU A 119 13.14 6.30 -6.62
C LEU A 119 14.13 6.52 -7.75
N GLU A 120 15.15 7.35 -7.59
CA GLU A 120 16.09 7.78 -8.64
C GLU A 120 16.85 6.59 -9.25
N LEU A 121 17.29 5.64 -8.41
CA LEU A 121 17.97 4.42 -8.89
C LEU A 121 17.02 3.49 -9.65
N LEU A 122 15.74 3.43 -9.26
CA LEU A 122 14.74 2.64 -9.97
C LEU A 122 14.40 3.27 -11.30
N GLN A 123 14.32 4.60 -11.38
CA GLN A 123 14.13 5.33 -12.62
C GLN A 123 15.28 5.05 -13.61
N LYS A 124 16.53 5.12 -13.13
CA LYS A 124 17.70 4.78 -13.95
C LYS A 124 17.62 3.34 -14.47
N LYS A 125 17.29 2.40 -13.59
CA LYS A 125 17.11 0.99 -13.96
C LYS A 125 16.02 0.81 -15.03
N SER A 126 14.87 1.48 -14.92
CA SER A 126 13.81 1.37 -15.94
C SER A 126 14.24 1.89 -17.31
N GLN A 127 15.09 2.94 -17.34
CA GLN A 127 15.69 3.46 -18.57
C GLN A 127 16.67 2.44 -19.18
N GLU A 128 17.54 1.83 -18.37
CA GLU A 128 18.47 0.79 -18.79
C GLU A 128 17.74 -0.44 -19.38
N GLU A 129 16.57 -0.80 -18.79
CA GLU A 129 15.72 -1.89 -19.25
C GLU A 129 14.74 -1.48 -20.39
N ASN A 130 14.79 -0.22 -20.83
CA ASN A 130 13.93 0.35 -21.88
C ASN A 130 12.42 0.17 -21.60
N LEU A 131 12.00 0.35 -20.34
CA LEU A 131 10.61 0.29 -19.91
C LEU A 131 9.93 1.64 -20.09
N LYS A 132 9.43 1.93 -21.32
CA LYS A 132 8.77 3.19 -21.68
C LYS A 132 7.41 3.38 -20.97
N ASN A 133 6.81 2.29 -20.52
CA ASN A 133 5.54 2.27 -19.81
C ASN A 133 5.67 2.45 -18.29
N MET A 134 6.87 2.78 -17.76
CA MET A 134 7.11 2.98 -16.34
C MET A 134 7.62 4.40 -16.07
N HIS A 135 6.89 5.14 -15.21
CA HIS A 135 7.14 6.54 -14.92
C HIS A 135 7.36 6.75 -13.42
N PHE A 136 8.35 7.58 -13.09
CA PHE A 136 8.70 7.91 -11.71
C PHE A 136 8.44 9.38 -11.45
N LEU A 137 7.46 9.68 -10.58
CA LEU A 137 7.03 11.04 -10.29
C LEU A 137 7.74 11.64 -9.07
N GLY A 138 8.58 10.83 -8.38
CA GLY A 138 9.24 11.28 -7.16
C GLY A 138 8.28 11.50 -5.99
N PHE A 139 8.68 12.33 -5.04
CA PHE A 139 7.83 12.71 -3.91
C PHE A 139 6.79 13.74 -4.37
N ILE A 140 5.52 13.46 -4.09
CA ILE A 140 4.38 14.37 -4.33
C ILE A 140 3.75 14.69 -2.98
N GLU A 141 3.61 15.97 -2.66
CA GLU A 141 3.09 16.45 -1.37
C GLU A 141 1.62 16.02 -1.15
N ASN A 142 0.80 16.07 -2.19
CA ASN A 142 -0.58 15.61 -2.16
C ASN A 142 -0.83 14.52 -3.22
N PRO A 143 -0.42 13.25 -2.94
CA PRO A 143 -0.54 12.16 -3.91
C PRO A 143 -2.00 11.76 -4.18
N LEU A 144 -2.91 12.08 -3.27
CA LEU A 144 -4.31 11.63 -3.34
C LEU A 144 -5.10 12.38 -4.41
N SER A 145 -4.90 13.67 -4.53
CA SER A 145 -5.51 14.44 -5.63
C SER A 145 -5.06 13.92 -6.99
N HIS A 146 -3.79 13.55 -7.09
CA HIS A 146 -3.22 12.99 -8.32
C HIS A 146 -3.83 11.63 -8.65
N ILE A 147 -3.97 10.74 -7.65
CA ILE A 147 -4.61 9.42 -7.80
C ILE A 147 -6.07 9.58 -8.20
N TYR A 148 -6.82 10.43 -7.51
CA TYR A 148 -8.24 10.64 -7.79
C TYR A 148 -8.49 11.09 -9.23
N ILE A 149 -7.66 12.03 -9.73
CA ILE A 149 -7.84 12.63 -11.07
C ILE A 149 -7.42 11.66 -12.17
N HIS A 150 -6.36 10.88 -11.97
CA HIS A 150 -5.67 10.20 -13.05
C HIS A 150 -5.71 8.67 -12.98
N ALA A 151 -5.82 8.06 -11.79
CA ALA A 151 -5.68 6.62 -11.67
C ALA A 151 -6.89 5.85 -12.21
N ASN A 152 -6.62 4.80 -13.00
CA ASN A 152 -7.59 3.78 -13.35
C ASN A 152 -7.54 2.61 -12.37
N VAL A 153 -6.35 2.28 -11.88
CA VAL A 153 -6.13 1.24 -10.86
C VAL A 153 -4.93 1.61 -9.98
N PHE A 154 -4.99 1.25 -8.72
CA PHE A 154 -3.89 1.35 -7.78
C PHE A 154 -3.32 -0.04 -7.49
N ILE A 155 -2.00 -0.19 -7.47
CA ILE A 155 -1.34 -1.46 -7.17
C ILE A 155 -0.49 -1.39 -5.93
N MET A 156 -0.54 -2.45 -5.09
CA MET A 156 0.28 -2.59 -3.88
C MET A 156 0.79 -4.03 -3.75
N PRO A 157 1.84 -4.43 -4.52
CA PRO A 157 2.41 -5.77 -4.45
C PRO A 157 3.42 -5.93 -3.31
N SER A 158 3.19 -5.27 -2.18
CA SER A 158 4.09 -5.28 -1.03
C SER A 158 4.27 -6.68 -0.44
N LEU A 159 5.47 -6.97 0.02
CA LEU A 159 5.79 -8.23 0.73
C LEU A 159 5.26 -8.24 2.16
N TRP A 160 5.20 -7.07 2.82
CA TRP A 160 4.64 -6.85 4.16
C TRP A 160 4.28 -5.39 4.35
N GLU A 161 3.23 -5.15 5.12
CA GLU A 161 2.77 -3.84 5.59
C GLU A 161 2.25 -3.95 7.02
N GLY A 162 2.23 -2.84 7.74
CA GLY A 162 1.49 -2.74 8.99
C GLY A 162 0.00 -2.56 8.70
N LEU A 163 -0.34 -1.39 8.23
CA LEU A 163 -1.62 -1.03 7.60
C LEU A 163 -1.30 -0.12 6.42
N PRO A 164 -1.53 -0.54 5.17
CA PRO A 164 -1.19 0.27 4.00
C PRO A 164 -2.23 1.37 3.78
N LEU A 165 -2.05 2.53 4.41
CA LEU A 165 -2.99 3.65 4.32
C LEU A 165 -3.20 4.11 2.88
N SER A 166 -2.17 4.07 2.03
CA SER A 166 -2.30 4.42 0.61
C SER A 166 -3.32 3.55 -0.17
N VAL A 167 -3.56 2.30 0.27
CA VAL A 167 -4.63 1.45 -0.28
C VAL A 167 -6.00 1.95 0.18
N VAL A 168 -6.13 2.32 1.46
CA VAL A 168 -7.37 2.90 2.00
C VAL A 168 -7.69 4.22 1.30
N GLU A 169 -6.67 5.08 1.15
CA GLU A 169 -6.73 6.37 0.48
C GLU A 169 -7.20 6.23 -0.98
N ALA A 170 -6.59 5.32 -1.75
CA ALA A 170 -6.97 5.07 -3.13
C ALA A 170 -8.43 4.61 -3.24
N GLN A 171 -8.88 3.71 -2.35
CA GLN A 171 -10.27 3.26 -2.32
C GLN A 171 -11.24 4.41 -1.95
N LYS A 172 -10.88 5.30 -1.00
CA LYS A 172 -11.66 6.51 -0.69
C LYS A 172 -11.78 7.45 -1.91
N CYS A 173 -10.81 7.43 -2.82
CA CYS A 173 -10.86 8.10 -4.11
C CYS A 173 -11.65 7.34 -5.18
N ASN A 174 -12.36 6.27 -4.82
CA ASN A 174 -13.07 5.38 -5.76
C ASN A 174 -12.15 4.78 -6.83
N VAL A 175 -10.91 4.45 -6.46
CA VAL A 175 -9.94 3.77 -7.34
C VAL A 175 -9.84 2.30 -6.92
N PRO A 176 -10.06 1.33 -7.84
CA PRO A 176 -9.87 -0.07 -7.53
C PRO A 176 -8.42 -0.38 -7.20
N CYS A 177 -8.20 -1.25 -6.23
CA CYS A 177 -6.87 -1.59 -5.72
C CYS A 177 -6.58 -3.07 -5.92
N LEU A 178 -5.48 -3.38 -6.61
CA LEU A 178 -4.91 -4.73 -6.64
C LEU A 178 -3.80 -4.81 -5.61
N VAL A 179 -3.91 -5.74 -4.69
CA VAL A 179 -3.12 -5.77 -3.47
C VAL A 179 -2.55 -7.17 -3.28
N SER A 180 -1.30 -7.28 -2.80
CA SER A 180 -0.74 -8.58 -2.46
C SER A 180 -1.52 -9.26 -1.33
N ASP A 181 -1.78 -10.56 -1.44
CA ASP A 181 -2.42 -11.37 -0.40
C ASP A 181 -1.52 -11.60 0.83
N THR A 182 -0.24 -11.21 0.73
CA THR A 182 0.72 -11.28 1.84
C THR A 182 0.49 -10.21 2.91
N ILE A 183 -0.23 -9.13 2.60
CA ILE A 183 -0.50 -8.04 3.56
C ILE A 183 -1.87 -8.18 4.23
N THR A 184 -2.16 -7.29 5.20
CA THR A 184 -3.41 -7.38 5.95
C THR A 184 -4.63 -7.02 5.10
N LYS A 185 -5.71 -7.80 5.24
CA LYS A 185 -7.01 -7.51 4.61
C LYS A 185 -7.78 -6.39 5.31
N GLU A 186 -7.29 -5.93 6.44
CA GLU A 186 -7.94 -4.86 7.21
C GLU A 186 -7.98 -3.53 6.45
N CYS A 187 -7.08 -3.32 5.47
CA CYS A 187 -7.08 -2.14 4.59
C CYS A 187 -8.21 -2.14 3.54
N ASP A 188 -8.95 -3.22 3.40
CA ASP A 188 -10.08 -3.25 2.48
C ASP A 188 -11.29 -2.51 3.06
N ILE A 189 -11.83 -1.61 2.26
CA ILE A 189 -13.07 -0.89 2.52
C ILE A 189 -14.11 -1.10 1.40
N GLY A 190 -13.88 -2.08 0.53
CA GLY A 190 -14.82 -2.51 -0.51
C GLY A 190 -14.27 -2.59 -1.93
N MET A 191 -13.09 -2.02 -2.21
CA MET A 191 -12.52 -1.97 -3.56
C MET A 191 -11.11 -2.57 -3.67
N ALA A 192 -10.64 -3.33 -2.66
CA ALA A 192 -9.38 -4.05 -2.73
C ALA A 192 -9.60 -5.50 -3.17
N GLU A 193 -8.79 -5.94 -4.11
CA GLU A 193 -8.70 -7.32 -4.56
C GLU A 193 -7.32 -7.87 -4.21
N PHE A 194 -7.29 -8.98 -3.46
CA PHE A 194 -6.05 -9.57 -2.95
C PHE A 194 -5.59 -10.69 -3.89
N LEU A 195 -4.38 -10.53 -4.44
CA LEU A 195 -3.80 -11.43 -5.43
C LEU A 195 -2.49 -12.05 -4.91
N PRO A 196 -2.20 -13.30 -5.25
CA PRO A 196 -0.87 -13.87 -5.01
C PRO A 196 0.17 -13.11 -5.83
N LEU A 197 1.43 -13.14 -5.39
CA LEU A 197 2.54 -12.49 -6.09
C LEU A 197 2.97 -13.34 -7.31
N ASP A 198 2.09 -13.44 -8.28
CA ASP A 198 2.27 -14.08 -9.59
C ASP A 198 2.01 -13.04 -10.69
N VAL A 199 3.02 -12.79 -11.53
CA VAL A 199 2.96 -11.74 -12.56
C VAL A 199 1.85 -11.99 -13.58
N SER A 200 1.59 -13.23 -13.93
CA SER A 200 0.58 -13.58 -14.92
C SER A 200 -0.83 -13.26 -14.43
N ILE A 201 -1.11 -13.53 -13.14
CA ILE A 201 -2.39 -13.22 -12.50
C ILE A 201 -2.60 -11.70 -12.43
N TRP A 202 -1.56 -10.94 -12.07
CA TRP A 202 -1.65 -9.48 -12.02
C TRP A 202 -1.82 -8.88 -13.42
N GLN A 203 -1.06 -9.36 -14.41
CA GLN A 203 -1.20 -8.93 -15.80
C GLN A 203 -2.61 -9.17 -16.31
N GLU A 204 -3.14 -10.41 -16.18
CA GLU A 204 -4.50 -10.76 -16.59
C GLU A 204 -5.53 -9.83 -15.93
N ARG A 205 -5.42 -9.63 -14.61
CA ARG A 205 -6.39 -8.80 -13.89
C ARG A 205 -6.33 -7.33 -14.30
N ILE A 206 -5.13 -6.78 -14.50
CA ILE A 206 -4.95 -5.41 -15.00
C ILE A 206 -5.56 -5.27 -16.40
N LEU A 207 -5.32 -6.22 -17.29
CA LEU A 207 -5.85 -6.18 -18.66
C LEU A 207 -7.36 -6.36 -18.71
N ASN A 208 -7.95 -7.13 -17.79
CA ASN A 208 -9.41 -7.23 -17.66
C ASN A 208 -10.00 -5.88 -17.24
N ILE A 209 -9.39 -5.18 -16.27
CA ILE A 209 -9.84 -3.83 -15.89
C ILE A 209 -9.65 -2.83 -17.05
N TYR A 210 -8.55 -2.94 -17.80
CA TYR A 210 -8.29 -2.09 -18.96
C TYR A 210 -9.36 -2.26 -20.06
N LYS A 211 -9.76 -3.49 -20.37
CA LYS A 211 -10.69 -3.80 -21.46
C LYS A 211 -12.17 -3.61 -21.07
N GLU A 212 -12.53 -4.04 -19.87
CA GLU A 212 -13.93 -4.17 -19.44
C GLU A 212 -14.32 -3.09 -18.42
N GLY A 213 -13.33 -2.36 -17.87
CA GLY A 213 -13.52 -1.48 -16.73
C GLY A 213 -13.56 -2.25 -15.41
N TYR A 214 -13.79 -1.53 -14.33
CA TYR A 214 -13.93 -2.10 -12.99
C TYR A 214 -15.38 -1.90 -12.51
N LEU A 215 -16.01 -2.99 -12.07
CA LEU A 215 -17.33 -2.89 -11.45
C LEU A 215 -17.21 -2.20 -10.10
N MET A 216 -17.66 -0.94 -10.02
CA MET A 216 -17.62 -0.14 -8.81
C MET A 216 -18.46 -0.78 -7.72
N LYS A 217 -17.84 -0.91 -6.54
CA LYS A 217 -18.49 -1.42 -5.32
C LYS A 217 -18.72 -0.27 -4.35
N GLU A 218 -19.66 -0.44 -3.45
CA GLU A 218 -19.85 0.50 -2.35
C GLU A 218 -18.65 0.47 -1.39
N VAL A 219 -18.17 1.65 -1.01
CA VAL A 219 -17.00 1.83 -0.17
C VAL A 219 -17.42 2.20 1.25
N ASN A 220 -17.02 1.40 2.22
CA ASN A 220 -17.22 1.72 3.64
C ASN A 220 -16.19 2.78 4.12
N LYS A 221 -16.51 4.05 3.89
CA LYS A 221 -15.64 5.18 4.22
C LYS A 221 -15.50 5.43 5.73
N SER A 222 -16.47 4.99 6.54
CA SER A 222 -16.49 5.24 7.99
C SER A 222 -15.44 4.44 8.75
N LYS A 223 -15.01 3.29 8.24
CA LYS A 223 -14.05 2.40 8.91
C LYS A 223 -12.71 3.09 9.26
N PHE A 224 -12.32 4.12 8.50
CA PHE A 224 -11.09 4.89 8.69
C PHE A 224 -11.40 6.39 8.72
N SER A 225 -12.47 6.81 9.39
CA SER A 225 -12.77 8.23 9.57
C SER A 225 -11.87 8.84 10.64
N LEU A 226 -11.51 10.12 10.48
CA LEU A 226 -10.75 10.88 11.49
C LEU A 226 -11.51 11.05 12.81
N GLU A 227 -12.84 10.93 12.79
CA GLU A 227 -13.69 11.06 13.98
C GLU A 227 -13.40 9.93 15.00
N GLN A 228 -12.89 8.78 14.55
CA GLN A 228 -12.48 7.70 15.43
C GLN A 228 -11.20 8.01 16.22
N ASP A 229 -10.36 8.94 15.73
CA ASP A 229 -9.12 9.34 16.40
C ASP A 229 -9.37 10.31 17.57
N ILE A 230 -10.56 10.90 17.68
CA ILE A 230 -10.90 11.91 18.71
C ILE A 230 -11.33 11.25 20.04
N LEU A 231 -11.58 9.93 20.04
CA LEU A 231 -12.09 9.21 21.23
C LEU A 231 -10.98 8.63 22.13
N PHE A 232 -9.72 8.93 21.89
CA PHE A 232 -8.54 8.59 22.66
C PHE A 232 -7.64 9.82 22.89
#